data_884ed1c63ec98a94b962c1542460efa1
#
_entry.id   884ed1c63ec98a94b962c1542460efa1
#
_cell.length_a   1.000
_cell.length_b   1.000
_cell.length_c   1.000
_cell.angle_alpha   90.00
_cell.angle_beta   90.00
_cell.angle_gamma   90.00
#
_symmetry.space_group_name_H-M   'P 1'
#
loop_
_entity.id
_entity.type
_entity.pdbx_description
1 polymer ?
#
loop_
_entity_poly.entity_id
_entity_poly.type
_entity_poly.pdbx_seq_one_letter_code
_entity_poly.pdbx_strand_id
1 'polypeptide(L)'
;MKKTDMLPHKAEIIDITQETSTNLNIKTFRYRFKDEKIQDNFDFKPGQFMMVTVFGVGEAPFGFASSPTEEDYIEFSVKEVGRVTEALHNLKVGDEIGIRGPFGNGFPVESTTGKNIIFIGGGIGLAPLRSLINYVLSEEKRDNYEKIQLLNAFRSPEDTLYCDDYEWWENVENTRVKYTIDEPCEGWSKCVGYPHTLIEDKLEWDLPNTRFFTCGPPIMIKFVTNRLQDLGIEPSEIITTLEMRMSCGIGKCGRCNIGHYYVCKDGPVFTMEQLGEMPDEY
;
A
#
# COMPACT_ATOMS: atom_id res chain seq x y z
N MET A 1 -5.92 9.99 -24.29
CA MET A 1 -4.56 9.73 -23.80
C MET A 1 -3.63 10.70 -24.50
N LYS A 2 -3.05 11.62 -23.75
CA LYS A 2 -2.08 12.57 -24.33
C LYS A 2 -0.77 11.82 -24.59
N LYS A 3 -0.02 12.21 -25.63
CA LYS A 3 1.27 11.59 -26.00
C LYS A 3 2.31 11.68 -24.87
N THR A 4 2.10 12.58 -23.92
CA THR A 4 2.92 12.83 -22.72
C THR A 4 2.80 11.73 -21.67
N ASP A 5 1.72 10.95 -21.62
CA ASP A 5 1.47 9.95 -20.57
C ASP A 5 2.43 8.74 -20.63
N MET A 6 3.22 8.64 -21.71
CA MET A 6 4.19 7.55 -21.90
C MET A 6 5.64 7.95 -21.62
N LEU A 7 5.91 9.24 -21.40
CA LEU A 7 7.25 9.71 -21.08
C LEU A 7 7.38 9.91 -19.56
N PRO A 8 8.45 9.38 -18.94
CA PRO A 8 8.67 9.60 -17.53
C PRO A 8 9.04 11.06 -17.24
N HIS A 9 8.41 11.64 -16.25
CA HIS A 9 8.79 12.91 -15.67
C HIS A 9 10.02 12.71 -14.79
N LYS A 10 11.00 13.59 -14.90
CA LYS A 10 12.20 13.54 -14.04
C LYS A 10 11.86 13.95 -12.62
N ALA A 11 12.31 13.14 -11.69
CA ALA A 11 12.24 13.39 -10.26
C ALA A 11 13.62 13.17 -9.62
N GLU A 12 13.86 13.80 -8.50
CA GLU A 12 15.08 13.67 -7.72
C GLU A 12 14.77 13.01 -6.40
N ILE A 13 15.59 12.04 -6.01
CA ILE A 13 15.52 11.41 -4.69
C ILE A 13 16.05 12.40 -3.66
N ILE A 14 15.21 12.77 -2.69
CA ILE A 14 15.54 13.73 -1.65
C ILE A 14 15.80 13.09 -0.29
N ASP A 15 15.34 11.84 -0.10
CA ASP A 15 15.61 11.06 1.11
C ASP A 15 15.50 9.55 0.82
N ILE A 16 16.21 8.73 1.61
CA ILE A 16 16.17 7.27 1.55
C ILE A 16 16.20 6.73 2.98
N THR A 17 15.12 6.08 3.39
CA THR A 17 15.01 5.41 4.69
C THR A 17 15.21 3.90 4.55
N GLN A 18 16.12 3.32 5.33
CA GLN A 18 16.23 1.86 5.45
C GLN A 18 15.17 1.37 6.43
N GLU A 19 14.16 0.68 5.93
CA GLU A 19 13.04 0.21 6.76
C GLU A 19 13.37 -1.08 7.52
N THR A 20 14.02 -2.03 6.86
CA THR A 20 14.36 -3.32 7.47
C THR A 20 15.86 -3.59 7.42
N SER A 21 16.39 -4.21 8.48
CA SER A 21 17.80 -4.63 8.57
C SER A 21 18.03 -6.09 8.20
N THR A 22 16.96 -6.81 7.84
CA THR A 22 16.99 -8.22 7.48
C THR A 22 17.28 -8.43 5.98
N ASN A 23 17.29 -9.69 5.57
CA ASN A 23 17.40 -10.08 4.15
C ASN A 23 16.20 -9.64 3.28
N LEU A 24 15.15 -9.09 3.89
CA LEU A 24 14.03 -8.48 3.14
C LEU A 24 14.49 -7.23 2.41
N ASN A 25 15.47 -6.52 2.95
CA ASN A 25 16.08 -5.32 2.38
C ASN A 25 15.05 -4.38 1.74
N ILE A 26 14.26 -3.73 2.61
CA ILE A 26 13.23 -2.78 2.18
C ILE A 26 13.72 -1.37 2.46
N LYS A 27 13.63 -0.51 1.45
CA LYS A 27 13.89 0.94 1.54
C LYS A 27 12.68 1.73 1.13
N THR A 28 12.45 2.85 1.78
CA THR A 28 11.50 3.88 1.37
C THR A 28 12.28 5.03 0.73
N PHE A 29 11.84 5.42 -0.46
CA PHE A 29 12.42 6.51 -1.23
C PHE A 29 11.45 7.67 -1.25
N ARG A 30 11.94 8.83 -0.87
CA ARG A 30 11.22 10.11 -0.96
C ARG A 30 11.76 10.88 -2.15
N TYR A 31 10.87 11.42 -2.97
CA TYR A 31 11.26 12.18 -4.16
C TYR A 31 10.42 13.42 -4.36
N ARG A 32 10.94 14.36 -5.18
CA ARG A 32 10.23 15.51 -5.73
C ARG A 32 10.43 15.57 -7.24
N PHE A 33 9.41 16.03 -7.96
CA PHE A 33 9.59 16.30 -9.38
C PHE A 33 10.52 17.51 -9.58
N LYS A 34 11.37 17.44 -10.62
CA LYS A 34 12.26 18.56 -10.97
C LYS A 34 11.53 19.73 -11.64
N ASP A 35 10.38 19.48 -12.23
CA ASP A 35 9.49 20.51 -12.78
C ASP A 35 8.44 20.85 -11.72
N GLU A 36 8.52 22.08 -11.19
CA GLU A 36 7.60 22.60 -10.15
C GLU A 36 6.13 22.52 -10.58
N LYS A 37 5.85 22.75 -11.89
CA LYS A 37 4.47 22.65 -12.39
C LYS A 37 3.92 21.23 -12.32
N ILE A 38 4.79 20.23 -12.44
CA ILE A 38 4.40 18.84 -12.27
C ILE A 38 4.23 18.55 -10.79
N GLN A 39 5.16 18.98 -9.94
CA GLN A 39 5.06 18.82 -8.49
C GLN A 39 3.74 19.37 -7.96
N ASP A 40 3.39 20.60 -8.30
CA ASP A 40 2.20 21.31 -7.80
C ASP A 40 0.86 20.74 -8.34
N ASN A 41 0.90 19.97 -9.43
CA ASN A 41 -0.31 19.45 -10.09
C ASN A 41 -0.35 17.92 -10.15
N PHE A 42 0.60 17.24 -9.51
CA PHE A 42 0.60 15.78 -9.47
C PHE A 42 -0.32 15.30 -8.36
N ASP A 43 -1.52 14.91 -8.76
CA ASP A 43 -2.57 14.42 -7.86
C ASP A 43 -2.74 12.90 -8.03
N PHE A 44 -2.81 12.18 -6.91
CA PHE A 44 -3.04 10.75 -6.88
C PHE A 44 -4.01 10.36 -5.76
N LYS A 45 -4.61 9.20 -5.87
CA LYS A 45 -5.45 8.61 -4.82
C LYS A 45 -4.68 7.50 -4.11
N PRO A 46 -4.86 7.31 -2.79
CA PRO A 46 -4.33 6.13 -2.10
C PRO A 46 -4.75 4.85 -2.82
N GLY A 47 -3.82 3.90 -2.96
CA GLY A 47 -4.06 2.65 -3.69
C GLY A 47 -3.71 2.70 -5.17
N GLN A 48 -3.51 3.87 -5.77
CA GLN A 48 -2.92 3.99 -7.10
C GLN A 48 -1.43 3.65 -7.07
N PHE A 49 -0.84 3.49 -8.25
CA PHE A 49 0.57 3.20 -8.42
C PHE A 49 1.21 4.08 -9.51
N MET A 50 2.51 4.07 -9.53
CA MET A 50 3.33 4.71 -10.54
C MET A 50 4.32 3.72 -11.14
N MET A 51 4.81 4.01 -12.35
CA MET A 51 5.96 3.33 -12.94
C MET A 51 7.21 4.16 -12.64
N VAL A 52 8.16 3.56 -11.95
CA VAL A 52 9.44 4.20 -11.61
C VAL A 52 10.52 3.68 -12.54
N THR A 53 11.16 4.58 -13.26
CA THR A 53 12.25 4.31 -14.21
C THR A 53 13.60 4.59 -13.56
N VAL A 54 14.49 3.60 -13.58
CA VAL A 54 15.93 3.82 -13.39
C VAL A 54 16.56 3.92 -14.77
N PHE A 55 17.06 5.10 -15.12
CA PHE A 55 17.58 5.35 -16.46
C PHE A 55 18.72 4.41 -16.82
N GLY A 56 18.64 3.80 -18.00
CA GLY A 56 19.61 2.80 -18.48
C GLY A 56 19.41 1.38 -17.93
N VAL A 57 18.49 1.17 -16.98
CA VAL A 57 18.24 -0.14 -16.36
C VAL A 57 16.87 -0.70 -16.71
N GLY A 58 15.80 0.05 -16.45
CA GLY A 58 14.42 -0.39 -16.67
C GLY A 58 13.40 0.35 -15.83
N GLU A 59 12.21 -0.18 -15.81
CA GLU A 59 11.04 0.40 -15.14
C GLU A 59 10.24 -0.67 -14.39
N ALA A 60 9.69 -0.32 -13.23
CA ALA A 60 8.84 -1.21 -12.46
C ALA A 60 7.69 -0.43 -11.76
N PRO A 61 6.53 -1.10 -11.48
CA PRO A 61 5.41 -0.50 -10.79
C PRO A 61 5.64 -0.45 -9.28
N PHE A 62 5.26 0.65 -8.64
CA PHE A 62 5.26 0.82 -7.19
C PHE A 62 4.02 1.60 -6.75
N GLY A 63 3.37 1.14 -5.68
CA GLY A 63 2.31 1.89 -5.01
C GLY A 63 2.85 3.13 -4.32
N PHE A 64 2.02 4.16 -4.19
CA PHE A 64 2.34 5.32 -3.36
C PHE A 64 2.30 4.90 -1.88
N ALA A 65 3.34 5.29 -1.13
CA ALA A 65 3.45 5.03 0.31
C ALA A 65 3.16 6.27 1.16
N SER A 66 3.34 7.48 0.60
CA SER A 66 2.89 8.73 1.22
C SER A 66 1.40 8.99 1.00
N SER A 67 0.80 9.83 1.85
CA SER A 67 -0.56 10.35 1.63
C SER A 67 -0.58 11.37 0.49
N PRO A 68 -1.69 11.47 -0.27
CA PRO A 68 -1.88 12.59 -1.20
C PRO A 68 -2.09 13.96 -0.49
N THR A 69 -2.28 13.97 0.84
CA THR A 69 -2.29 15.20 1.64
C THR A 69 -0.88 15.73 1.93
N GLU A 70 0.14 14.97 1.58
CA GLU A 70 1.54 15.40 1.69
C GLU A 70 1.93 16.14 0.41
N GLU A 71 2.13 17.46 0.51
CA GLU A 71 2.37 18.33 -0.66
C GLU A 71 3.86 18.45 -1.01
N ASP A 72 4.74 18.27 0.00
CA ASP A 72 6.17 18.53 -0.16
C ASP A 72 6.93 17.44 -0.87
N TYR A 73 6.48 16.18 -0.79
CA TYR A 73 7.17 15.02 -1.37
C TYR A 73 6.22 13.87 -1.66
N ILE A 74 6.73 12.89 -2.39
CA ILE A 74 6.03 11.62 -2.63
C ILE A 74 6.96 10.47 -2.24
N GLU A 75 6.40 9.41 -1.64
CA GLU A 75 7.15 8.23 -1.20
C GLU A 75 6.66 6.95 -1.86
N PHE A 76 7.60 6.03 -2.06
CA PHE A 76 7.35 4.65 -2.39
C PHE A 76 8.36 3.73 -1.71
N SER A 77 7.95 2.51 -1.41
CA SER A 77 8.80 1.54 -0.73
C SER A 77 9.15 0.38 -1.67
N VAL A 78 10.38 -0.08 -1.58
CA VAL A 78 10.97 -1.05 -2.50
C VAL A 78 11.63 -2.17 -1.73
N LYS A 79 11.16 -3.40 -1.97
CA LYS A 79 11.87 -4.61 -1.60
C LYS A 79 12.85 -4.98 -2.72
N GLU A 80 14.09 -5.29 -2.38
CA GLU A 80 15.09 -5.73 -3.35
C GLU A 80 14.82 -7.17 -3.80
N VAL A 81 14.34 -7.35 -5.05
CA VAL A 81 13.98 -8.67 -5.58
C VAL A 81 14.42 -8.92 -7.02
N GLY A 82 14.98 -7.93 -7.71
CA GLY A 82 15.39 -8.07 -9.10
C GLY A 82 16.08 -6.83 -9.65
N ARG A 83 16.43 -6.86 -10.94
CA ARG A 83 17.32 -5.90 -11.60
C ARG A 83 16.96 -4.42 -11.36
N VAL A 84 15.69 -4.05 -11.47
CA VAL A 84 15.27 -2.64 -11.30
C VAL A 84 15.32 -2.25 -9.82
N THR A 85 14.86 -3.13 -8.93
CA THR A 85 14.86 -2.87 -7.48
C THR A 85 16.29 -2.87 -6.91
N GLU A 86 17.19 -3.72 -7.41
CA GLU A 86 18.62 -3.68 -7.09
C GLU A 86 19.24 -2.34 -7.53
N ALA A 87 18.92 -1.88 -8.74
CA ALA A 87 19.41 -0.58 -9.22
C ALA A 87 18.85 0.59 -8.38
N LEU A 88 17.57 0.55 -7.98
CA LEU A 88 16.99 1.53 -7.05
C LEU A 88 17.72 1.54 -5.71
N HIS A 89 18.01 0.36 -5.14
CA HIS A 89 18.73 0.24 -3.86
C HIS A 89 20.17 0.80 -3.89
N ASN A 90 20.78 0.90 -5.08
CA ASN A 90 22.09 1.49 -5.26
C ASN A 90 22.08 3.02 -5.49
N LEU A 91 20.91 3.63 -5.65
CA LEU A 91 20.75 5.07 -5.79
C LEU A 91 21.00 5.79 -4.45
N LYS A 92 21.32 7.07 -4.55
CA LYS A 92 21.61 7.97 -3.43
C LYS A 92 20.72 9.20 -3.51
N VAL A 93 20.62 9.92 -2.41
CA VAL A 93 20.02 11.25 -2.37
C VAL A 93 20.72 12.14 -3.41
N GLY A 94 19.93 12.83 -4.22
CA GLY A 94 20.37 13.64 -5.37
C GLY A 94 20.33 12.91 -6.72
N ASP A 95 20.18 11.58 -6.75
CA ASP A 95 20.06 10.84 -8.00
C ASP A 95 18.70 11.06 -8.67
N GLU A 96 18.68 10.97 -10.02
CA GLU A 96 17.47 11.15 -10.82
C GLU A 96 16.78 9.83 -11.13
N ILE A 97 15.46 9.82 -10.98
CA ILE A 97 14.55 8.78 -11.44
C ILE A 97 13.51 9.33 -12.41
N GLY A 98 12.85 8.46 -13.15
CA GLY A 98 11.73 8.85 -14.00
C GLY A 98 10.41 8.32 -13.42
N ILE A 99 9.37 9.13 -13.42
CA ILE A 99 8.04 8.79 -12.86
C ILE A 99 6.99 8.92 -13.95
N ARG A 100 6.19 7.88 -14.11
CA ARG A 100 4.95 7.90 -14.92
C ARG A 100 3.77 7.49 -14.05
N GLY A 101 2.67 8.18 -14.17
CA GLY A 101 1.44 7.92 -13.40
C GLY A 101 0.71 9.21 -13.08
N PRO A 102 -0.22 9.17 -12.11
CA PRO A 102 -0.68 7.96 -11.41
C PRO A 102 -1.47 7.03 -12.33
N PHE A 103 -1.45 5.73 -12.04
CA PHE A 103 -2.16 4.70 -12.79
C PHE A 103 -3.05 3.87 -11.88
N GLY A 104 -3.98 3.16 -12.50
CA GLY A 104 -4.96 2.31 -11.81
C GLY A 104 -6.07 3.08 -11.12
N ASN A 105 -6.97 2.32 -10.48
CA ASN A 105 -7.98 2.89 -9.58
C ASN A 105 -7.36 3.19 -8.22
N GLY A 106 -8.05 3.89 -7.35
CA GLY A 106 -7.63 4.08 -5.95
C GLY A 106 -8.51 3.27 -4.99
N PHE A 107 -8.16 3.28 -3.73
CA PHE A 107 -9.09 2.84 -2.69
C PHE A 107 -10.35 3.72 -2.73
N PRO A 108 -11.53 3.15 -2.45
CA PRO A 108 -12.82 3.86 -2.57
C PRO A 108 -13.07 4.77 -1.36
N VAL A 109 -12.25 5.81 -1.20
CA VAL A 109 -12.29 6.71 -0.03
C VAL A 109 -13.63 7.42 0.13
N GLU A 110 -14.28 7.81 -0.98
CA GLU A 110 -15.55 8.51 -0.96
C GLU A 110 -16.67 7.64 -0.37
N SER A 111 -16.66 6.33 -0.64
CA SER A 111 -17.65 5.38 -0.12
C SER A 111 -17.34 4.84 1.27
N THR A 112 -16.20 5.23 1.85
CA THR A 112 -15.80 4.90 3.23
C THR A 112 -16.07 6.01 4.23
N THR A 113 -16.48 7.19 3.78
CA THR A 113 -16.90 8.30 4.65
C THR A 113 -18.05 7.86 5.57
N GLY A 114 -17.95 8.18 6.86
CA GLY A 114 -18.90 7.79 7.90
C GLY A 114 -18.84 6.32 8.31
N LYS A 115 -17.80 5.58 7.90
CA LYS A 115 -17.63 4.17 8.28
C LYS A 115 -16.55 3.99 9.34
N ASN A 116 -16.64 2.85 10.04
CA ASN A 116 -15.51 2.27 10.75
C ASN A 116 -14.54 1.67 9.73
N ILE A 117 -13.25 1.76 9.98
CA ILE A 117 -12.21 1.22 9.08
C ILE A 117 -11.30 0.28 9.83
N ILE A 118 -11.06 -0.89 9.23
CA ILE A 118 -10.08 -1.85 9.73
C ILE A 118 -9.04 -2.12 8.64
N PHE A 119 -7.78 -1.84 8.97
CA PHE A 119 -6.63 -2.14 8.13
C PHE A 119 -5.93 -3.39 8.65
N ILE A 120 -5.64 -4.35 7.76
CA ILE A 120 -4.86 -5.54 8.06
C ILE A 120 -3.72 -5.61 7.06
N GLY A 121 -2.53 -5.18 7.48
CA GLY A 121 -1.35 -5.07 6.62
C GLY A 121 -0.29 -6.11 6.94
N GLY A 122 0.44 -6.60 5.94
CA GLY A 122 1.55 -7.53 6.14
C GLY A 122 2.80 -7.21 5.31
N GLY A 123 3.93 -7.10 5.98
CA GLY A 123 5.20 -6.80 5.34
C GLY A 123 5.12 -5.58 4.43
N ILE A 124 5.72 -5.65 3.24
CA ILE A 124 5.72 -4.52 2.29
C ILE A 124 4.32 -4.15 1.75
N GLY A 125 3.32 -5.04 1.89
CA GLY A 125 1.93 -4.71 1.58
C GLY A 125 1.36 -3.59 2.46
N LEU A 126 2.05 -3.23 3.55
CA LEU A 126 1.70 -2.05 4.33
C LEU A 126 1.94 -0.74 3.54
N ALA A 127 2.82 -0.70 2.55
CA ALA A 127 3.12 0.53 1.78
C ALA A 127 1.88 1.18 1.14
N PRO A 128 1.07 0.50 0.31
CA PRO A 128 -0.15 1.08 -0.24
C PRO A 128 -1.20 1.37 0.84
N LEU A 129 -1.27 0.58 1.93
CA LEU A 129 -2.15 0.87 3.05
C LEU A 129 -1.70 2.11 3.81
N ARG A 130 -0.38 2.33 4.01
CA ARG A 130 0.15 3.53 4.67
C ARG A 130 -0.32 4.80 3.99
N SER A 131 -0.35 4.82 2.66
CA SER A 131 -0.90 5.96 1.91
C SER A 131 -2.36 6.26 2.31
N LEU A 132 -3.20 5.23 2.45
CA LEU A 132 -4.58 5.39 2.88
C LEU A 132 -4.69 5.65 4.39
N ILE A 133 -3.91 4.99 5.23
CA ILE A 133 -3.87 5.22 6.68
C ILE A 133 -3.54 6.68 6.96
N ASN A 134 -2.46 7.19 6.38
CA ASN A 134 -2.03 8.58 6.57
C ASN A 134 -3.06 9.57 6.01
N TYR A 135 -3.75 9.22 4.91
CA TYR A 135 -4.84 10.02 4.37
C TYR A 135 -6.02 10.12 5.35
N VAL A 136 -6.52 8.98 5.86
CA VAL A 136 -7.70 8.97 6.75
C VAL A 136 -7.39 9.51 8.16
N LEU A 137 -6.13 9.45 8.60
CA LEU A 137 -5.68 9.96 9.88
C LEU A 137 -5.23 11.43 9.82
N SER A 138 -5.12 12.06 8.63
CA SER A 138 -4.75 13.46 8.52
C SER A 138 -5.79 14.37 9.19
N GLU A 139 -5.33 15.51 9.72
CA GLU A 139 -6.20 16.49 10.41
C GLU A 139 -7.40 16.90 9.56
N GLU A 140 -7.23 17.02 8.24
CA GLU A 140 -8.29 17.42 7.33
C GLU A 140 -9.34 16.33 7.08
N LYS A 141 -9.00 15.05 7.26
CA LYS A 141 -9.84 13.91 6.86
C LYS A 141 -10.35 13.08 8.03
N ARG A 142 -9.68 13.14 9.20
CA ARG A 142 -9.99 12.28 10.35
C ARG A 142 -11.45 12.28 10.77
N ASP A 143 -12.06 13.45 10.80
CA ASP A 143 -13.47 13.64 11.21
C ASP A 143 -14.49 13.03 10.24
N ASN A 144 -14.05 12.61 9.06
CA ASN A 144 -14.91 11.93 8.09
C ASN A 144 -15.10 10.45 8.40
N TYR A 145 -14.42 9.89 9.40
CA TYR A 145 -14.42 8.46 9.70
C TYR A 145 -14.72 8.22 11.18
N GLU A 146 -15.37 7.09 11.44
CA GLU A 146 -15.66 6.65 12.79
C GLU A 146 -14.39 6.05 13.46
N LYS A 147 -14.44 4.85 14.00
CA LYS A 147 -13.27 4.16 14.56
C LYS A 147 -12.32 3.65 13.46
N ILE A 148 -11.04 3.84 13.67
CA ILE A 148 -9.98 3.32 12.80
C ILE A 148 -9.15 2.31 13.57
N GLN A 149 -8.94 1.12 13.00
CA GLN A 149 -8.15 0.07 13.62
C GLN A 149 -7.12 -0.48 12.64
N LEU A 150 -5.91 -0.68 13.12
CA LEU A 150 -4.79 -1.21 12.35
C LEU A 150 -4.28 -2.49 13.02
N LEU A 151 -4.10 -3.55 12.22
CA LEU A 151 -3.36 -4.75 12.58
C LEU A 151 -2.23 -4.94 11.58
N ASN A 152 -1.02 -4.52 11.96
CA ASN A 152 0.18 -4.59 11.15
C ASN A 152 0.98 -5.83 11.51
N ALA A 153 1.22 -6.71 10.52
CA ALA A 153 1.85 -8.01 10.70
C ALA A 153 3.24 -8.08 10.03
N PHE A 154 4.21 -8.59 10.76
CA PHE A 154 5.59 -8.74 10.34
C PHE A 154 6.11 -10.13 10.70
N ARG A 155 7.24 -10.54 10.14
CA ARG A 155 7.85 -11.83 10.49
C ARG A 155 8.58 -11.77 11.82
N SER A 156 9.29 -10.68 12.05
CA SER A 156 10.09 -10.42 13.25
C SER A 156 10.07 -8.92 13.60
N PRO A 157 10.57 -8.52 14.77
CA PRO A 157 10.70 -7.10 15.11
C PRO A 157 11.56 -6.30 14.11
N GLU A 158 12.61 -6.91 13.57
CA GLU A 158 13.54 -6.29 12.62
C GLU A 158 12.93 -6.09 11.22
N ASP A 159 11.79 -6.74 10.97
CA ASP A 159 11.02 -6.61 9.72
C ASP A 159 9.89 -5.57 9.81
N THR A 160 9.76 -4.89 10.96
CA THR A 160 8.77 -3.82 11.12
C THR A 160 9.05 -2.65 10.20
N LEU A 161 7.99 -2.11 9.60
CA LEU A 161 8.08 -1.00 8.64
C LEU A 161 7.46 0.25 9.24
N TYR A 162 7.96 1.41 8.84
CA TYR A 162 7.39 2.72 9.17
C TYR A 162 7.30 2.99 10.68
N CYS A 163 8.34 2.61 11.42
CA CYS A 163 8.37 2.75 12.87
C CYS A 163 8.18 4.20 13.33
N ASP A 164 8.60 5.17 12.50
CA ASP A 164 8.47 6.60 12.77
C ASP A 164 6.99 7.08 12.75
N ASP A 165 6.11 6.36 12.06
CA ASP A 165 4.67 6.69 12.02
C ASP A 165 3.91 6.18 13.25
N TYR A 166 4.46 5.22 14.00
CA TYR A 166 3.73 4.47 15.04
C TYR A 166 3.22 5.37 16.16
N GLU A 167 4.07 6.26 16.67
CA GLU A 167 3.68 7.18 17.75
C GLU A 167 2.55 8.09 17.30
N TRP A 168 2.61 8.59 16.07
CA TRP A 168 1.54 9.40 15.50
C TRP A 168 0.25 8.60 15.36
N TRP A 169 0.27 7.44 14.71
CA TRP A 169 -0.93 6.61 14.53
C TRP A 169 -1.60 6.22 15.84
N GLU A 170 -0.82 5.89 16.88
CA GLU A 170 -1.33 5.51 18.20
C GLU A 170 -1.97 6.69 18.96
N ASN A 171 -1.57 7.93 18.66
CA ASN A 171 -2.07 9.13 19.35
C ASN A 171 -3.26 9.80 18.66
N VAL A 172 -3.64 9.40 17.45
CA VAL A 172 -4.84 9.95 16.78
C VAL A 172 -6.10 9.44 17.46
N GLU A 173 -7.03 10.35 17.76
CA GLU A 173 -8.28 10.05 18.46
C GLU A 173 -9.10 8.98 17.73
N ASN A 174 -9.77 8.10 18.49
CA ASN A 174 -10.56 6.96 18.01
C ASN A 174 -9.78 6.01 17.06
N THR A 175 -8.47 5.92 17.26
CA THR A 175 -7.59 5.03 16.51
C THR A 175 -6.99 3.97 17.44
N ARG A 176 -6.99 2.72 17.00
CA ARG A 176 -6.35 1.60 17.71
C ARG A 176 -5.32 0.95 16.79
N VAL A 177 -4.10 0.82 17.26
CA VAL A 177 -3.03 0.18 16.48
C VAL A 177 -2.55 -1.07 17.18
N LYS A 178 -2.42 -2.16 16.45
CA LYS A 178 -1.85 -3.43 16.89
C LYS A 178 -0.75 -3.86 15.94
N TYR A 179 0.31 -4.40 16.52
CA TYR A 179 1.46 -4.95 15.80
C TYR A 179 1.62 -6.40 16.22
N THR A 180 1.85 -7.27 15.25
CA THR A 180 2.10 -8.69 15.49
C THR A 180 3.33 -9.18 14.74
N ILE A 181 4.01 -10.15 15.33
CA ILE A 181 5.07 -10.92 14.65
C ILE A 181 4.68 -12.40 14.62
N ASP A 182 5.24 -13.15 13.67
CA ASP A 182 4.86 -14.55 13.44
C ASP A 182 5.15 -15.42 14.68
N GLU A 183 6.33 -15.27 15.29
CA GLU A 183 6.81 -16.10 16.40
C GLU A 183 7.28 -15.23 17.58
N PRO A 184 7.15 -15.71 18.83
CA PRO A 184 7.60 -14.97 20.00
C PRO A 184 9.12 -14.74 19.97
N CYS A 185 9.52 -13.54 20.39
CA CYS A 185 10.91 -13.10 20.41
C CYS A 185 11.21 -12.33 21.69
N GLU A 186 12.43 -12.44 22.20
CA GLU A 186 12.87 -11.70 23.39
C GLU A 186 12.78 -10.18 23.16
N GLY A 187 12.21 -9.48 24.14
CA GLY A 187 11.99 -8.03 24.04
C GLY A 187 10.72 -7.59 23.30
N TRP A 188 10.00 -8.50 22.64
CA TRP A 188 8.73 -8.18 22.00
C TRP A 188 7.56 -8.29 23.00
N SER A 189 6.86 -7.18 23.23
CA SER A 189 5.74 -7.09 24.18
C SER A 189 4.38 -6.91 23.52
N LYS A 190 4.33 -6.85 22.18
CA LYS A 190 3.10 -6.68 21.41
C LYS A 190 2.49 -8.04 21.02
N CYS A 191 1.59 -8.10 20.04
CA CYS A 191 0.94 -9.37 19.67
C CYS A 191 1.91 -10.35 19.01
N VAL A 192 1.59 -11.65 19.14
CA VAL A 192 2.28 -12.74 18.45
C VAL A 192 1.24 -13.62 17.76
N GLY A 193 1.51 -14.01 16.53
CA GLY A 193 0.67 -14.84 15.70
C GLY A 193 0.27 -14.20 14.39
N TYR A 194 -0.30 -14.98 13.51
CA TYR A 194 -0.72 -14.55 12.19
C TYR A 194 -1.98 -13.66 12.26
N PRO A 195 -2.11 -12.62 11.40
CA PRO A 195 -3.19 -11.65 11.51
C PRO A 195 -4.58 -12.28 11.48
N HIS A 196 -4.84 -13.31 10.65
CA HIS A 196 -6.16 -13.96 10.58
C HIS A 196 -6.58 -14.65 11.90
N THR A 197 -5.63 -15.06 12.74
CA THR A 197 -5.92 -15.67 14.05
C THR A 197 -6.15 -14.63 15.16
N LEU A 198 -5.83 -13.37 14.89
CA LEU A 198 -5.88 -12.29 15.87
C LEU A 198 -7.08 -11.34 15.66
N ILE A 199 -7.83 -11.49 14.58
CA ILE A 199 -8.93 -10.57 14.23
C ILE A 199 -9.93 -10.47 15.39
N GLU A 200 -10.44 -11.61 15.88
CA GLU A 200 -11.50 -11.63 16.92
C GLU A 200 -11.01 -11.13 18.28
N ASP A 201 -9.75 -11.43 18.62
CA ASP A 201 -9.21 -11.09 19.94
C ASP A 201 -8.68 -9.65 20.02
N LYS A 202 -8.25 -9.08 18.88
CA LYS A 202 -7.47 -7.83 18.87
C LYS A 202 -8.19 -6.67 18.24
N LEU A 203 -9.22 -6.92 17.41
CA LEU A 203 -10.00 -5.92 16.70
C LEU A 203 -11.45 -5.94 17.15
N GLU A 204 -12.10 -4.79 17.07
CA GLU A 204 -13.56 -4.67 17.17
C GLU A 204 -14.14 -4.89 15.76
N TRP A 205 -14.07 -6.14 15.27
CA TRP A 205 -14.39 -6.51 13.90
C TRP A 205 -15.90 -6.51 13.59
N ASP A 206 -16.74 -6.65 14.61
CA ASP A 206 -18.20 -6.74 14.54
C ASP A 206 -18.92 -5.37 14.60
N LEU A 207 -18.15 -4.27 14.55
CA LEU A 207 -18.74 -2.94 14.48
C LEU A 207 -19.60 -2.79 13.23
N PRO A 208 -20.80 -2.21 13.34
CA PRO A 208 -21.66 -1.97 12.18
C PRO A 208 -20.98 -0.99 11.20
N ASN A 209 -21.36 -1.08 9.94
CA ASN A 209 -20.88 -0.16 8.90
C ASN A 209 -19.34 -0.10 8.83
N THR A 210 -18.67 -1.27 8.86
CA THR A 210 -17.22 -1.38 8.83
C THR A 210 -16.73 -1.76 7.44
N ARG A 211 -15.63 -1.16 7.02
CA ARG A 211 -14.90 -1.52 5.82
C ARG A 211 -13.51 -2.05 6.15
N PHE A 212 -13.14 -3.15 5.51
CA PHE A 212 -11.88 -3.84 5.73
C PHE A 212 -10.94 -3.64 4.56
N PHE A 213 -9.71 -3.25 4.83
CA PHE A 213 -8.64 -3.12 3.83
C PHE A 213 -7.51 -4.07 4.20
N THR A 214 -7.13 -4.95 3.27
CA THR A 214 -6.03 -5.88 3.49
C THR A 214 -5.04 -5.88 2.34
N CYS A 215 -3.75 -5.74 2.64
CA CYS A 215 -2.66 -5.85 1.68
C CYS A 215 -1.48 -6.57 2.31
N GLY A 216 -0.82 -7.43 1.53
CA GLY A 216 0.31 -8.22 2.02
C GLY A 216 0.63 -9.40 1.12
N PRO A 217 1.40 -10.36 1.61
CA PRO A 217 1.66 -11.60 0.88
C PRO A 217 0.36 -12.31 0.48
N PRO A 218 0.27 -12.91 -0.72
CA PRO A 218 -0.97 -13.56 -1.19
C PRO A 218 -1.55 -14.57 -0.21
N ILE A 219 -0.70 -15.33 0.46
CA ILE A 219 -1.13 -16.32 1.46
C ILE A 219 -1.79 -15.64 2.67
N MET A 220 -1.27 -14.49 3.14
CA MET A 220 -1.87 -13.72 4.22
C MET A 220 -3.24 -13.18 3.80
N ILE A 221 -3.34 -12.55 2.63
CA ILE A 221 -4.60 -12.02 2.08
C ILE A 221 -5.64 -13.13 2.05
N LYS A 222 -5.30 -14.31 1.51
CA LYS A 222 -6.20 -15.46 1.44
C LYS A 222 -6.75 -15.86 2.83
N PHE A 223 -5.89 -16.02 3.83
CA PHE A 223 -6.34 -16.42 5.17
C PHE A 223 -7.14 -15.31 5.87
N VAL A 224 -6.74 -14.05 5.72
CA VAL A 224 -7.47 -12.91 6.29
C VAL A 224 -8.86 -12.79 5.66
N THR A 225 -8.96 -12.82 4.34
CA THR A 225 -10.24 -12.66 3.65
C THR A 225 -11.18 -13.84 3.90
N ASN A 226 -10.68 -15.08 3.92
CA ASN A 226 -11.46 -16.25 4.31
C ASN A 226 -11.99 -16.10 5.74
N ARG A 227 -11.12 -15.69 6.69
CA ARG A 227 -11.55 -15.51 8.09
C ARG A 227 -12.61 -14.43 8.23
N LEU A 228 -12.48 -13.30 7.53
CA LEU A 228 -13.51 -12.26 7.54
C LEU A 228 -14.85 -12.76 6.98
N GLN A 229 -14.83 -13.54 5.90
CA GLN A 229 -16.04 -14.14 5.33
C GLN A 229 -16.66 -15.20 6.27
N ASP A 230 -15.85 -16.02 6.95
CA ASP A 230 -16.32 -16.96 7.98
C ASP A 230 -17.00 -16.25 9.16
N LEU A 231 -16.57 -15.01 9.46
CA LEU A 231 -17.19 -14.14 10.46
C LEU A 231 -18.46 -13.42 9.94
N GLY A 232 -18.84 -13.66 8.70
CA GLY A 232 -20.05 -13.11 8.10
C GLY A 232 -19.88 -11.71 7.52
N ILE A 233 -18.63 -11.27 7.27
CA ILE A 233 -18.39 -9.99 6.59
C ILE A 233 -18.67 -10.16 5.10
N GLU A 234 -19.49 -9.25 4.55
CA GLU A 234 -19.85 -9.26 3.13
C GLU A 234 -18.62 -9.05 2.24
N PRO A 235 -18.45 -9.83 1.15
CA PRO A 235 -17.31 -9.69 0.24
C PRO A 235 -17.12 -8.29 -0.35
N SER A 236 -18.20 -7.52 -0.51
CA SER A 236 -18.15 -6.13 -0.98
C SER A 236 -17.54 -5.15 0.03
N GLU A 237 -17.50 -5.50 1.33
CA GLU A 237 -16.89 -4.68 2.37
C GLU A 237 -15.40 -5.05 2.64
N ILE A 238 -14.88 -6.09 1.98
CA ILE A 238 -13.49 -6.52 2.08
C ILE A 238 -12.75 -6.09 0.81
N ILE A 239 -11.76 -5.21 0.98
CA ILE A 239 -11.00 -4.61 -0.11
C ILE A 239 -9.54 -5.05 -0.02
N THR A 240 -8.98 -5.45 -1.14
CA THR A 240 -7.57 -5.84 -1.25
C THR A 240 -6.93 -5.27 -2.52
N THR A 241 -5.63 -5.48 -2.67
CA THR A 241 -4.89 -5.13 -3.88
C THR A 241 -4.33 -6.38 -4.55
N LEU A 242 -4.29 -6.37 -5.87
CA LEU A 242 -3.62 -7.39 -6.67
C LEU A 242 -2.29 -6.86 -7.20
N GLU A 243 -1.28 -7.72 -7.14
CA GLU A 243 0.02 -7.49 -7.76
C GLU A 243 0.14 -8.34 -9.02
N MET A 244 0.49 -7.70 -10.13
CA MET A 244 0.75 -8.36 -11.40
C MET A 244 1.98 -7.76 -12.09
N ARG A 245 2.61 -8.53 -12.97
CA ARG A 245 3.68 -8.00 -13.81
C ARG A 245 3.12 -6.93 -14.73
N MET A 246 3.56 -5.70 -14.58
CA MET A 246 3.14 -4.57 -15.39
C MET A 246 4.28 -4.07 -16.25
N SER A 247 3.94 -3.54 -17.43
CA SER A 247 4.90 -2.96 -18.38
C SER A 247 4.43 -1.58 -18.86
N CYS A 248 3.19 -1.45 -19.35
CA CYS A 248 2.72 -0.18 -19.87
C CYS A 248 2.02 0.70 -18.82
N GLY A 249 1.41 0.12 -17.80
CA GLY A 249 0.62 0.82 -16.78
C GLY A 249 -0.77 1.29 -17.22
N ILE A 250 -1.17 1.07 -18.49
CA ILE A 250 -2.32 1.72 -19.14
C ILE A 250 -3.25 0.73 -19.88
N GLY A 251 -3.21 -0.57 -19.55
CA GLY A 251 -4.08 -1.58 -20.15
C GLY A 251 -3.82 -1.92 -21.61
N LYS A 252 -2.62 -1.68 -22.17
CA LYS A 252 -2.32 -1.90 -23.59
C LYS A 252 -1.50 -3.15 -23.91
N CYS A 253 -0.56 -3.52 -23.04
CA CYS A 253 0.40 -4.58 -23.37
C CYS A 253 -0.10 -5.98 -23.04
N GLY A 254 -1.19 -6.14 -22.27
CA GLY A 254 -1.76 -7.42 -21.91
C GLY A 254 -1.00 -8.20 -20.83
N ARG A 255 0.07 -7.65 -20.23
CA ARG A 255 0.89 -8.40 -19.24
C ARG A 255 0.26 -8.57 -17.87
N CYS A 256 -0.66 -7.70 -17.52
CA CYS A 256 -1.33 -7.69 -16.20
C CYS A 256 -2.79 -8.12 -16.28
N ASN A 257 -3.20 -8.82 -17.34
CA ASN A 257 -4.57 -9.27 -17.46
C ASN A 257 -4.86 -10.50 -16.58
N ILE A 258 -6.06 -10.52 -16.01
CA ILE A 258 -6.70 -11.67 -15.38
C ILE A 258 -8.05 -11.80 -16.05
N GLY A 259 -8.24 -12.82 -16.88
CA GLY A 259 -9.39 -12.88 -17.76
C GLY A 259 -9.50 -11.62 -18.63
N HIS A 260 -10.58 -10.87 -18.49
CA HIS A 260 -10.81 -9.59 -19.20
C HIS A 260 -10.39 -8.34 -18.43
N TYR A 261 -9.98 -8.48 -17.17
CA TYR A 261 -9.49 -7.36 -16.35
C TYR A 261 -8.01 -7.09 -16.59
N TYR A 262 -7.65 -5.82 -16.67
CA TYR A 262 -6.26 -5.37 -16.66
C TYR A 262 -5.94 -4.73 -15.32
N VAL A 263 -5.16 -5.38 -14.47
CA VAL A 263 -4.87 -4.91 -13.10
C VAL A 263 -4.30 -3.47 -13.10
N CYS A 264 -3.55 -3.08 -14.12
CA CYS A 264 -3.01 -1.71 -14.21
C CYS A 264 -4.06 -0.63 -14.60
N LYS A 265 -5.27 -1.01 -15.01
CA LYS A 265 -6.32 -0.08 -15.45
C LYS A 265 -7.59 -0.24 -14.62
N ASP A 266 -8.03 -1.48 -14.43
CA ASP A 266 -9.29 -1.82 -13.75
C ASP A 266 -9.07 -2.01 -12.25
N GLY A 267 -7.80 -2.26 -11.82
CA GLY A 267 -7.27 -2.35 -10.46
C GLY A 267 -6.23 -1.25 -10.20
N PRO A 268 -5.29 -1.46 -9.26
CA PRO A 268 -5.00 -2.71 -8.54
C PRO A 268 -5.94 -3.02 -7.38
N VAL A 269 -6.82 -2.13 -7.00
CA VAL A 269 -7.73 -2.26 -5.86
C VAL A 269 -9.01 -2.97 -6.30
N PHE A 270 -9.41 -4.01 -5.57
CA PHE A 270 -10.63 -4.79 -5.82
C PHE A 270 -11.32 -5.15 -4.51
N THR A 271 -12.64 -5.29 -4.55
CA THR A 271 -13.38 -5.97 -3.48
C THR A 271 -13.28 -7.48 -3.64
N MET A 272 -13.50 -8.23 -2.56
CA MET A 272 -13.58 -9.71 -2.66
C MET A 272 -14.75 -10.18 -3.51
N GLU A 273 -15.84 -9.38 -3.62
CA GLU A 273 -16.93 -9.65 -4.54
C GLU A 273 -16.44 -9.62 -6.00
N GLN A 274 -15.71 -8.56 -6.40
CA GLN A 274 -15.13 -8.43 -7.74
C GLN A 274 -14.11 -9.56 -8.04
N LEU A 275 -13.30 -9.94 -7.04
CA LEU A 275 -12.35 -11.04 -7.20
C LEU A 275 -13.05 -12.39 -7.39
N GLY A 276 -14.21 -12.60 -6.74
CA GLY A 276 -15.03 -13.78 -6.93
C GLY A 276 -15.61 -13.94 -8.34
N GLU A 277 -15.66 -12.87 -9.14
CA GLU A 277 -16.07 -12.89 -10.55
C GLU A 277 -14.91 -13.15 -11.52
N MET A 278 -13.67 -13.11 -11.03
CA MET A 278 -12.49 -13.35 -11.85
C MET A 278 -12.20 -14.85 -12.00
N PRO A 279 -11.52 -15.27 -13.08
CA PRO A 279 -11.03 -16.64 -13.22
C PRO A 279 -10.09 -17.05 -12.08
N ASP A 280 -10.09 -18.33 -11.71
CA ASP A 280 -9.23 -18.91 -10.64
C ASP A 280 -7.71 -18.85 -10.93
N GLU A 281 -7.28 -18.05 -11.88
CA GLU A 281 -5.89 -17.95 -12.34
C GLU A 281 -5.05 -16.90 -11.58
N TYR A 282 -5.58 -16.27 -10.53
CA TYR A 282 -4.86 -15.22 -9.80
C TYR A 282 -4.44 -15.65 -8.39
#